data_d821074227575dc2719f9745e504d736
#
_entry.id   d821074227575dc2719f9745e504d736
#
_cell.length_a   1.000
_cell.length_b   1.000
_cell.length_c   1.000
_cell.angle_alpha   90.00
_cell.angle_beta   90.00
_cell.angle_gamma   90.00
#
_symmetry.space_group_name_H-M   'P 1'
#
loop_
_entity.id
_entity.type
_entity.pdbx_description
1 polymer ?
#
loop_
_entity_poly.entity_id
_entity_poly.type
_entity_poly.pdbx_seq_one_letter_code
_entity_poly.pdbx_strand_id
1 'polypeptide(L)'
;MEETKLQHVNTFKVVGRLVKADVKLGTSTKNGQPYVSATATVQSVINGETKEFEIDFYSSQMTGAGKVSALYTSYSKMAELEGKKVEITGSIRENRYFSSNLNQIVSAQELAGRFIKGVAESAADDAKWEMSGFIVKTLQEKVNKKEEVYRYDLTIAQANYSGSAISMFVLHVDPSRRDIITGVEGYEVGQTVRLNGALNFKVETVTSESKNEGGFGQGVIKTYTNRTKNFFIEGGSAPIKDETKYDGAVISDLISAYKARDVELADKGRSSNSTPVESTPTITKKQTSLI
;
A
#
# COMPACT_ATOMS: atom_id res chain seq x y z
N MET A 1 -8.01 31.32 -20.06
CA MET A 1 -7.74 29.94 -20.47
C MET A 1 -7.99 29.10 -19.22
N GLU A 2 -9.03 28.28 -19.20
CA GLU A 2 -9.23 27.31 -18.12
C GLU A 2 -8.08 26.32 -18.17
N GLU A 3 -7.28 26.29 -17.11
CA GLU A 3 -6.31 25.20 -16.91
C GLU A 3 -7.08 23.89 -16.83
N THR A 4 -7.03 23.10 -17.87
CA THR A 4 -7.58 21.74 -17.86
C THR A 4 -6.81 20.94 -16.82
N LYS A 5 -7.38 20.88 -15.59
CA LYS A 5 -6.80 20.09 -14.52
C LYS A 5 -6.77 18.64 -14.93
N LEU A 6 -5.60 18.03 -14.85
CA LEU A 6 -5.41 16.60 -15.03
C LEU A 6 -6.42 15.83 -14.23
N GLN A 7 -7.20 15.00 -14.91
CA GLN A 7 -7.93 13.94 -14.21
C GLN A 7 -6.92 12.85 -13.81
N HIS A 8 -6.43 12.95 -12.58
CA HIS A 8 -5.59 11.90 -12.02
C HIS A 8 -6.41 10.61 -11.88
N VAL A 9 -6.06 9.62 -12.71
CA VAL A 9 -6.58 8.27 -12.55
C VAL A 9 -5.71 7.57 -11.53
N ASN A 10 -6.31 7.06 -10.48
CA ASN A 10 -5.70 6.18 -9.50
C ASN A 10 -6.79 5.31 -8.92
N THR A 11 -7.00 4.17 -9.53
CA THR A 11 -8.08 3.25 -9.17
C THR A 11 -7.57 1.83 -9.11
N PHE A 12 -8.17 1.04 -8.24
CA PHE A 12 -8.09 -0.42 -8.32
C PHE A 12 -9.49 -1.03 -8.22
N LYS A 13 -9.60 -2.25 -8.70
CA LYS A 13 -10.76 -3.12 -8.52
C LYS A 13 -10.28 -4.51 -8.10
N VAL A 14 -10.88 -5.05 -7.04
CA VAL A 14 -10.70 -6.43 -6.60
C VAL A 14 -12.08 -7.08 -6.50
N VAL A 15 -12.23 -8.25 -7.11
CA VAL A 15 -13.41 -9.11 -6.99
C VAL A 15 -12.97 -10.44 -6.40
N GLY A 16 -13.58 -10.83 -5.28
CA GLY A 16 -13.23 -12.07 -4.59
C GLY A 16 -14.10 -12.31 -3.37
N ARG A 17 -13.77 -13.32 -2.59
CA ARG A 17 -14.47 -13.65 -1.34
C ARG A 17 -13.92 -12.85 -0.18
N LEU A 18 -14.76 -12.11 0.55
CA LEU A 18 -14.38 -11.45 1.77
C LEU A 18 -14.19 -12.49 2.88
N VAL A 19 -12.95 -12.74 3.25
CA VAL A 19 -12.59 -13.75 4.27
C VAL A 19 -12.71 -13.17 5.67
N LYS A 20 -12.32 -11.89 5.82
CA LYS A 20 -12.31 -11.22 7.12
C LYS A 20 -12.50 -9.71 6.95
N ALA A 21 -13.23 -9.12 7.90
CA ALA A 21 -13.41 -7.67 8.01
C ALA A 21 -13.14 -7.23 9.46
N ASP A 22 -11.96 -6.67 9.70
CA ASP A 22 -11.62 -6.07 11.00
C ASP A 22 -12.17 -4.65 11.05
N VAL A 23 -13.32 -4.45 11.69
CA VAL A 23 -13.98 -3.14 11.80
C VAL A 23 -13.74 -2.55 13.18
N LYS A 24 -13.24 -1.30 13.22
CA LYS A 24 -12.98 -0.55 14.46
C LYS A 24 -13.71 0.78 14.42
N LEU A 25 -14.52 1.03 15.43
CA LEU A 25 -15.15 2.33 15.67
C LEU A 25 -14.32 3.10 16.71
N GLY A 26 -14.14 4.37 16.48
CA GLY A 26 -13.36 5.21 17.38
C GLY A 26 -13.79 6.67 17.33
N THR A 27 -13.16 7.48 18.18
CA THR A 27 -13.33 8.93 18.21
C THR A 27 -11.97 9.58 17.97
N SER A 28 -11.93 10.50 17.01
CA SER A 28 -10.72 11.23 16.67
C SER A 28 -10.31 12.15 17.81
N THR A 29 -9.09 12.00 18.31
CA THR A 29 -8.52 12.88 19.35
C THR A 29 -8.31 14.31 18.85
N LYS A 30 -8.22 14.52 17.53
CA LYS A 30 -7.95 15.82 16.92
C LYS A 30 -9.19 16.73 16.91
N ASN A 31 -10.38 16.18 16.71
CA ASN A 31 -11.60 16.95 16.53
C ASN A 31 -12.85 16.38 17.22
N GLY A 32 -12.70 15.32 18.03
CA GLY A 32 -13.82 14.68 18.73
C GLY A 32 -14.84 13.97 17.84
N GLN A 33 -14.57 13.84 16.54
CA GLN A 33 -15.50 13.23 15.58
C GLN A 33 -15.40 11.71 15.61
N PRO A 34 -16.53 10.98 15.64
CA PRO A 34 -16.52 9.55 15.46
C PRO A 34 -16.01 9.17 14.07
N TYR A 35 -15.29 8.05 14.00
CA TYR A 35 -14.83 7.47 12.75
C TYR A 35 -14.97 5.95 12.75
N VAL A 36 -14.95 5.38 11.56
CA VAL A 36 -14.76 3.95 11.33
C VAL A 36 -13.48 3.74 10.56
N SER A 37 -12.67 2.78 11.00
CA SER A 37 -11.59 2.20 10.21
C SER A 37 -11.87 0.70 10.06
N ALA A 38 -11.59 0.14 8.89
CA ALA A 38 -11.76 -1.27 8.66
C ALA A 38 -10.64 -1.77 7.75
N THR A 39 -10.24 -3.04 7.94
CA THR A 39 -9.37 -3.75 7.01
C THR A 39 -10.11 -4.97 6.50
N ALA A 40 -10.32 -5.05 5.19
CA ALA A 40 -10.92 -6.19 4.52
C ALA A 40 -9.82 -7.11 3.97
N THR A 41 -9.89 -8.40 4.30
CA THR A 41 -9.07 -9.45 3.67
C THR A 41 -9.91 -10.16 2.62
N VAL A 42 -9.54 -10.02 1.34
CA VAL A 42 -10.25 -10.60 0.20
C VAL A 42 -9.37 -11.64 -0.48
N GLN A 43 -9.92 -12.82 -0.73
CA GLN A 43 -9.26 -13.86 -1.53
C GLN A 43 -9.90 -13.94 -2.91
N SER A 44 -9.06 -13.92 -3.94
CA SER A 44 -9.44 -14.07 -5.35
C SER A 44 -8.64 -15.19 -5.98
N VAL A 45 -9.30 -16.00 -6.81
CA VAL A 45 -8.64 -17.07 -7.60
C VAL A 45 -8.39 -16.54 -9.01
N ILE A 46 -7.13 -16.18 -9.29
CA ILE A 46 -6.72 -15.58 -10.56
C ILE A 46 -5.71 -16.51 -11.22
N ASN A 47 -6.00 -16.96 -12.42
CA ASN A 47 -5.16 -17.92 -13.17
C ASN A 47 -4.84 -19.22 -12.39
N GLY A 48 -5.82 -19.69 -11.58
CA GLY A 48 -5.67 -20.88 -10.76
C GLY A 48 -4.89 -20.69 -9.45
N GLU A 49 -4.38 -19.49 -9.18
CA GLU A 49 -3.70 -19.13 -7.93
C GLU A 49 -4.62 -18.35 -7.00
N THR A 50 -4.65 -18.71 -5.72
CA THR A 50 -5.33 -17.90 -4.71
C THR A 50 -4.43 -16.75 -4.29
N LYS A 51 -4.94 -15.54 -4.45
CA LYS A 51 -4.27 -14.29 -4.05
C LYS A 51 -5.06 -13.64 -2.93
N GLU A 52 -4.35 -13.04 -1.97
CA GLU A 52 -4.94 -12.39 -0.82
C GLU A 52 -4.65 -10.90 -0.83
N PHE A 53 -5.70 -10.10 -0.70
CA PHE A 53 -5.63 -8.64 -0.71
C PHE A 53 -6.10 -8.09 0.63
N GLU A 54 -5.24 -7.32 1.27
CA GLU A 54 -5.61 -6.49 2.42
C GLU A 54 -5.94 -5.08 1.92
N ILE A 55 -7.14 -4.61 2.21
CA ILE A 55 -7.69 -3.35 1.73
C ILE A 55 -8.17 -2.55 2.93
N ASP A 56 -7.61 -1.36 3.12
CA ASP A 56 -7.95 -0.48 4.23
C ASP A 56 -9.05 0.50 3.87
N PHE A 57 -9.95 0.74 4.81
CA PHE A 57 -11.05 1.69 4.70
C PHE A 57 -11.02 2.65 5.87
N TYR A 58 -11.39 3.91 5.60
CA TYR A 58 -11.54 4.93 6.63
C TYR A 58 -12.64 5.91 6.25
N SER A 59 -13.50 6.23 7.21
CA SER A 59 -14.48 7.31 7.06
C SER A 59 -14.78 7.96 8.39
N SER A 60 -14.84 9.29 8.40
CA SER A 60 -15.46 10.04 9.50
C SER A 60 -16.97 9.86 9.45
N GLN A 61 -17.63 9.89 10.61
CA GLN A 61 -19.09 9.77 10.69
C GLN A 61 -19.80 10.91 9.96
N MET A 62 -19.28 12.13 10.08
CA MET A 62 -19.86 13.30 9.46
C MET A 62 -19.05 13.74 8.24
N THR A 63 -19.76 14.15 7.20
CA THR A 63 -19.14 14.86 6.05
C THR A 63 -18.85 16.32 6.42
N GLY A 64 -18.04 17.01 5.62
CA GLY A 64 -17.80 18.45 5.79
C GLY A 64 -19.08 19.30 5.71
N ALA A 65 -20.16 18.78 5.11
CA ALA A 65 -21.48 19.41 5.06
C ALA A 65 -22.39 19.07 6.25
N GLY A 66 -21.85 18.42 7.30
CA GLY A 66 -22.61 18.09 8.52
C GLY A 66 -23.63 16.96 8.37
N LYS A 67 -23.54 16.15 7.30
CA LYS A 67 -24.41 14.98 7.08
C LYS A 67 -23.68 13.70 7.44
N VAL A 68 -24.41 12.66 7.88
CA VAL A 68 -23.85 11.34 8.11
C VAL A 68 -23.29 10.77 6.81
N SER A 69 -22.05 10.32 6.85
CA SER A 69 -21.36 9.73 5.70
C SER A 69 -21.95 8.36 5.35
N ALA A 70 -22.36 8.17 4.11
CA ALA A 70 -22.78 6.88 3.60
C ALA A 70 -21.65 5.84 3.67
N LEU A 71 -20.39 6.27 3.52
CA LEU A 71 -19.21 5.41 3.65
C LEU A 71 -19.04 4.93 5.10
N TYR A 72 -19.25 5.82 6.08
CA TYR A 72 -19.22 5.44 7.49
C TYR A 72 -20.24 4.33 7.78
N THR A 73 -21.48 4.49 7.32
CA THR A 73 -22.54 3.50 7.49
C THR A 73 -22.19 2.19 6.79
N SER A 74 -21.65 2.24 5.57
CA SER A 74 -21.26 1.06 4.81
C SER A 74 -20.14 0.29 5.50
N TYR A 75 -19.09 0.99 5.94
CA TYR A 75 -17.93 0.34 6.57
C TYR A 75 -18.26 -0.23 7.96
N SER A 76 -19.13 0.43 8.74
CA SER A 76 -19.58 -0.09 10.04
C SER A 76 -20.29 -1.44 9.94
N LYS A 77 -20.84 -1.76 8.75
CA LYS A 77 -21.54 -3.02 8.48
C LYS A 77 -20.74 -4.00 7.64
N MET A 78 -19.45 -3.73 7.40
CA MET A 78 -18.64 -4.54 6.49
C MET A 78 -18.57 -6.02 6.92
N ALA A 79 -18.54 -6.31 8.22
CA ALA A 79 -18.52 -7.67 8.74
C ALA A 79 -19.75 -8.53 8.31
N GLU A 80 -20.88 -7.90 7.97
CA GLU A 80 -22.07 -8.61 7.43
C GLU A 80 -21.83 -9.21 6.03
N LEU A 81 -20.74 -8.82 5.37
CA LEU A 81 -20.33 -9.32 4.06
C LEU A 81 -19.30 -10.46 4.14
N GLU A 82 -18.83 -10.84 5.32
CA GLU A 82 -17.92 -11.97 5.48
C GLU A 82 -18.50 -13.26 4.90
N GLY A 83 -17.65 -14.04 4.23
CA GLY A 83 -18.04 -15.25 3.52
C GLY A 83 -18.70 -14.99 2.15
N LYS A 84 -19.10 -13.76 1.81
CA LYS A 84 -19.73 -13.41 0.54
C LYS A 84 -18.71 -12.97 -0.50
N LYS A 85 -19.09 -13.11 -1.76
CA LYS A 85 -18.33 -12.53 -2.86
C LYS A 85 -18.59 -11.03 -2.96
N VAL A 86 -17.51 -10.25 -3.01
CA VAL A 86 -17.55 -8.79 -3.02
C VAL A 86 -16.76 -8.21 -4.17
N GLU A 87 -17.16 -7.02 -4.62
CA GLU A 87 -16.34 -6.14 -5.44
C GLU A 87 -15.93 -4.94 -4.59
N ILE A 88 -14.64 -4.68 -4.56
CA ILE A 88 -14.06 -3.53 -3.88
C ILE A 88 -13.35 -2.66 -4.91
N THR A 89 -13.62 -1.37 -4.85
CA THR A 89 -12.92 -0.35 -5.64
C THR A 89 -12.36 0.72 -4.72
N GLY A 90 -11.25 1.32 -5.13
CA GLY A 90 -10.59 2.34 -4.35
C GLY A 90 -9.39 2.94 -5.09
N SER A 91 -8.41 3.43 -4.34
CA SER A 91 -7.18 3.98 -4.87
C SER A 91 -5.95 3.35 -4.20
N ILE A 92 -4.82 3.38 -4.89
CA ILE A 92 -3.54 2.98 -4.35
C ILE A 92 -2.94 4.19 -3.66
N ARG A 93 -2.54 4.04 -2.41
CA ARG A 93 -1.86 5.11 -1.66
C ARG A 93 -0.43 4.72 -1.34
N GLU A 94 0.43 5.69 -1.28
CA GLU A 94 1.74 5.54 -0.69
C GLU A 94 1.63 5.76 0.83
N ASN A 95 2.04 4.76 1.61
CA ASN A 95 2.24 4.87 3.03
C ASN A 95 3.73 4.98 3.32
N ARG A 96 4.15 6.13 3.84
CA ARG A 96 5.54 6.47 4.03
C ARG A 96 5.82 6.80 5.49
N TYR A 97 6.72 6.06 6.11
CA TYR A 97 7.02 6.19 7.52
C TYR A 97 8.49 5.85 7.83
N PHE A 98 8.98 6.34 8.95
CA PHE A 98 10.27 5.91 9.48
C PHE A 98 10.11 4.58 10.22
N SER A 99 10.87 3.58 9.80
CA SER A 99 10.95 2.29 10.49
C SER A 99 12.12 2.30 11.47
N SER A 100 11.83 2.29 12.77
CA SER A 100 12.87 2.22 13.81
C SER A 100 13.67 0.93 13.76
N ASN A 101 13.03 -0.20 13.40
CA ASN A 101 13.70 -1.49 13.27
C ASN A 101 14.71 -1.52 12.13
N LEU A 102 14.45 -0.83 11.03
CA LEU A 102 15.33 -0.78 9.86
C LEU A 102 16.18 0.49 9.85
N ASN A 103 15.94 1.43 10.76
CA ASN A 103 16.55 2.76 10.84
C ASN A 103 16.53 3.52 9.50
N GLN A 104 15.42 3.40 8.76
CA GLN A 104 15.25 4.03 7.45
C GLN A 104 13.80 4.39 7.16
N ILE A 105 13.60 5.26 6.16
CA ILE A 105 12.28 5.52 5.61
C ILE A 105 11.84 4.33 4.79
N VAL A 106 10.65 3.84 5.07
CA VAL A 106 9.95 2.80 4.31
C VAL A 106 8.80 3.44 3.57
N SER A 107 8.69 3.14 2.29
CA SER A 107 7.55 3.46 1.45
C SER A 107 6.85 2.17 1.06
N ALA A 108 5.59 2.03 1.43
CA ALA A 108 4.75 0.90 1.08
C ALA A 108 3.56 1.37 0.24
N GLN A 109 3.21 0.58 -0.77
CA GLN A 109 1.99 0.81 -1.55
C GLN A 109 0.85 -0.01 -0.93
N GLU A 110 -0.26 0.66 -0.63
CA GLU A 110 -1.41 0.08 0.05
C GLU A 110 -2.69 0.32 -0.75
N LEU A 111 -3.64 -0.60 -0.62
CA LEU A 111 -4.96 -0.46 -1.22
C LEU A 111 -5.88 0.27 -0.25
N ALA A 112 -6.33 1.47 -0.62
CA ALA A 112 -7.31 2.25 0.12
C ALA A 112 -8.69 2.08 -0.52
N GLY A 113 -9.54 1.26 0.09
CA GLY A 113 -10.88 0.98 -0.37
C GLY A 113 -11.81 2.19 -0.23
N ARG A 114 -12.65 2.39 -1.24
CA ARG A 114 -13.69 3.43 -1.23
C ARG A 114 -15.09 2.86 -1.26
N PHE A 115 -15.32 1.88 -2.12
CA PHE A 115 -16.62 1.23 -2.22
C PHE A 115 -16.46 -0.28 -2.08
N ILE A 116 -17.37 -0.88 -1.34
CA ILE A 116 -17.53 -2.32 -1.21
C ILE A 116 -18.99 -2.67 -1.44
N LYS A 117 -19.24 -3.67 -2.26
CA LYS A 117 -20.59 -4.21 -2.51
C LYS A 117 -20.53 -5.73 -2.66
N GLY A 118 -21.57 -6.41 -2.24
CA GLY A 118 -21.79 -7.82 -2.58
C GLY A 118 -22.05 -7.97 -4.08
N VAL A 119 -21.51 -9.03 -4.68
CA VAL A 119 -21.77 -9.41 -6.08
C VAL A 119 -22.23 -10.85 -6.16
N ALA A 120 -22.72 -11.27 -7.35
CA ALA A 120 -23.15 -12.64 -7.56
C ALA A 120 -21.97 -13.61 -7.38
N GLU A 121 -22.22 -14.81 -6.83
CA GLU A 121 -21.19 -15.84 -6.67
C GLU A 121 -20.55 -16.25 -8.01
N SER A 122 -21.27 -16.12 -9.12
CA SER A 122 -20.80 -16.37 -10.48
C SER A 122 -19.94 -15.27 -11.08
N ALA A 123 -19.80 -14.10 -10.41
CA ALA A 123 -18.92 -13.05 -10.90
C ALA A 123 -17.49 -13.56 -10.98
N ALA A 124 -16.76 -13.29 -12.06
CA ALA A 124 -15.37 -13.68 -12.18
C ALA A 124 -14.49 -12.95 -11.16
N ASP A 125 -13.53 -13.66 -10.57
CA ASP A 125 -12.51 -13.05 -9.73
C ASP A 125 -11.62 -12.14 -10.59
N ASP A 126 -11.24 -10.98 -10.03
CA ASP A 126 -10.45 -9.98 -10.75
C ASP A 126 -9.63 -9.15 -9.76
N ALA A 127 -8.44 -8.70 -10.17
CA ALA A 127 -7.63 -7.81 -9.37
C ALA A 127 -6.77 -6.92 -10.27
N LYS A 128 -7.30 -5.75 -10.60
CA LYS A 128 -6.73 -4.82 -11.57
C LYS A 128 -6.53 -3.44 -10.98
N TRP A 129 -5.64 -2.70 -11.58
CA TRP A 129 -5.39 -1.30 -11.25
C TRP A 129 -5.22 -0.45 -12.51
N GLU A 130 -5.46 0.84 -12.37
CA GLU A 130 -5.22 1.84 -13.38
C GLU A 130 -4.73 3.12 -12.72
N MET A 131 -3.66 3.72 -13.26
CA MET A 131 -3.04 4.91 -12.70
C MET A 131 -2.47 5.80 -13.80
N SER A 132 -2.64 7.11 -13.66
CA SER A 132 -1.90 8.11 -14.44
C SER A 132 -0.87 8.79 -13.54
N GLY A 133 0.26 9.20 -14.12
CA GLY A 133 1.31 9.90 -13.39
C GLY A 133 2.44 10.30 -14.32
N PHE A 134 3.41 11.05 -13.81
CA PHE A 134 4.61 11.37 -14.56
C PHE A 134 5.77 10.44 -14.18
N ILE A 135 6.61 10.12 -15.15
CA ILE A 135 7.78 9.25 -14.99
C ILE A 135 8.84 9.96 -14.14
N VAL A 136 9.23 9.35 -13.03
CA VAL A 136 10.31 9.82 -12.14
C VAL A 136 11.61 9.08 -12.40
N LYS A 137 11.50 7.77 -12.61
CA LYS A 137 12.61 6.91 -13.03
C LYS A 137 12.14 6.00 -14.15
N THR A 138 12.93 5.94 -15.21
CA THR A 138 12.73 5.01 -16.31
C THR A 138 12.86 3.56 -15.86
N LEU A 139 12.60 2.63 -16.75
CA LEU A 139 12.64 1.20 -16.47
C LEU A 139 14.01 0.76 -15.93
N GLN A 140 14.04 0.08 -14.81
CA GLN A 140 15.25 -0.37 -14.13
C GLN A 140 15.19 -1.88 -13.88
N GLU A 141 16.22 -2.58 -14.27
CA GLU A 141 16.39 -4.01 -13.98
C GLU A 141 16.58 -4.27 -12.49
N LYS A 142 15.96 -5.32 -12.01
CA LYS A 142 16.19 -5.89 -10.68
C LYS A 142 16.73 -7.31 -10.84
N VAL A 143 17.93 -7.50 -10.34
CA VAL A 143 18.63 -8.78 -10.42
C VAL A 143 18.62 -9.48 -9.06
N ASN A 144 18.58 -10.80 -9.09
CA ASN A 144 18.70 -11.65 -7.92
C ASN A 144 20.20 -11.87 -7.55
N LYS A 145 20.45 -12.68 -6.52
CA LYS A 145 21.82 -13.01 -6.08
C LYS A 145 22.64 -13.79 -7.14
N LYS A 146 21.99 -14.31 -8.19
CA LYS A 146 22.63 -15.03 -9.32
C LYS A 146 22.77 -14.14 -10.56
N GLU A 147 22.56 -12.82 -10.40
CA GLU A 147 22.59 -11.84 -11.49
C GLU A 147 21.52 -12.05 -12.58
N GLU A 148 20.47 -12.83 -12.29
CA GLU A 148 19.36 -13.03 -13.20
C GLU A 148 18.32 -11.93 -12.99
N VAL A 149 17.84 -11.31 -14.07
CA VAL A 149 16.77 -10.31 -14.00
C VAL A 149 15.47 -11.01 -13.62
N TYR A 150 14.95 -10.69 -12.45
CA TYR A 150 13.70 -11.26 -11.94
C TYR A 150 12.51 -10.30 -12.05
N ARG A 151 12.77 -9.01 -12.31
CA ARG A 151 11.75 -7.96 -12.41
C ARG A 151 12.35 -6.69 -13.00
N TYR A 152 11.52 -5.89 -13.64
CA TYR A 152 11.83 -4.49 -13.95
C TYR A 152 10.94 -3.58 -13.12
N ASP A 153 11.46 -2.44 -12.68
CA ASP A 153 10.76 -1.41 -11.91
C ASP A 153 10.68 -0.11 -12.69
N LEU A 154 9.47 0.43 -12.84
CA LEU A 154 9.19 1.78 -13.32
C LEU A 154 8.71 2.61 -12.15
N THR A 155 9.25 3.82 -11.94
CA THR A 155 8.76 4.72 -10.89
C THR A 155 8.00 5.87 -11.50
N ILE A 156 6.73 6.02 -11.12
CA ILE A 156 5.90 7.17 -11.47
C ILE A 156 5.56 7.97 -10.22
N ALA A 157 5.23 9.24 -10.39
CA ALA A 157 4.66 10.05 -9.32
C ALA A 157 3.31 10.62 -9.75
N GLN A 158 2.47 10.83 -8.77
CA GLN A 158 1.16 11.46 -8.91
C GLN A 158 1.08 12.65 -7.96
N ALA A 159 0.78 13.83 -8.48
CA ALA A 159 0.56 15.00 -7.65
C ALA A 159 -0.79 14.89 -6.92
N ASN A 160 -0.86 15.46 -5.71
CA ASN A 160 -2.12 15.62 -5.03
C ASN A 160 -3.01 16.65 -5.75
N TYR A 161 -4.28 16.75 -5.34
CA TYR A 161 -5.24 17.66 -5.97
C TYR A 161 -4.80 19.13 -6.00
N SER A 162 -4.02 19.58 -5.01
CA SER A 162 -3.50 20.95 -4.95
C SER A 162 -2.21 21.15 -5.76
N GLY A 163 -1.60 20.09 -6.28
CA GLY A 163 -0.31 20.17 -6.95
C GLY A 163 0.88 20.48 -6.03
N SER A 164 0.67 20.47 -4.72
CA SER A 164 1.68 20.88 -3.73
C SER A 164 2.53 19.73 -3.18
N ALA A 165 2.14 18.49 -3.42
CA ALA A 165 2.84 17.30 -2.96
C ALA A 165 2.65 16.14 -3.95
N ILE A 166 3.58 15.21 -3.93
CA ILE A 166 3.51 13.98 -4.74
C ILE A 166 3.51 12.73 -3.87
N SER A 167 2.94 11.67 -4.43
CA SER A 167 3.14 10.29 -4.00
C SER A 167 3.88 9.53 -5.09
N MET A 168 4.82 8.67 -4.72
CA MET A 168 5.59 7.87 -5.66
C MET A 168 5.11 6.43 -5.65
N PHE A 169 5.04 5.83 -6.85
CA PHE A 169 4.60 4.46 -7.04
C PHE A 169 5.63 3.70 -7.85
N VAL A 170 6.02 2.53 -7.35
CA VAL A 170 6.88 1.59 -8.07
C VAL A 170 6.00 0.55 -8.72
N LEU A 171 6.00 0.52 -10.03
CA LEU A 171 5.26 -0.40 -10.86
C LEU A 171 6.22 -1.41 -11.47
N HIS A 172 5.74 -2.63 -11.70
CA HIS A 172 6.60 -3.75 -12.06
C HIS A 172 6.30 -4.25 -13.46
N VAL A 173 7.32 -4.73 -14.16
CA VAL A 173 7.16 -5.46 -15.41
C VAL A 173 7.78 -6.85 -15.24
N ASP A 174 7.04 -7.88 -15.65
CA ASP A 174 7.52 -9.25 -15.67
C ASP A 174 8.55 -9.42 -16.80
N PRO A 175 9.73 -10.02 -16.55
CA PRO A 175 10.77 -10.21 -17.56
C PRO A 175 10.32 -11.02 -18.78
N SER A 176 9.29 -11.84 -18.63
CA SER A 176 8.71 -12.63 -19.75
C SER A 176 7.88 -11.77 -20.71
N ARG A 177 7.41 -10.60 -20.28
CA ARG A 177 6.54 -9.70 -21.05
C ARG A 177 7.35 -8.71 -21.88
N ARG A 178 8.00 -9.23 -22.95
CA ARG A 178 8.81 -8.41 -23.88
C ARG A 178 8.03 -7.30 -24.55
N ASP A 179 6.74 -7.54 -24.85
CA ASP A 179 5.81 -6.55 -25.40
C ASP A 179 5.67 -5.32 -24.48
N ILE A 180 5.52 -5.55 -23.18
CA ILE A 180 5.40 -4.46 -22.18
C ILE A 180 6.74 -3.78 -21.96
N ILE A 181 7.85 -4.54 -21.87
CA ILE A 181 9.19 -3.98 -21.72
C ILE A 181 9.47 -2.98 -22.85
N THR A 182 9.29 -3.39 -24.10
CA THR A 182 9.52 -2.53 -25.28
C THR A 182 8.62 -1.29 -25.25
N GLY A 183 7.37 -1.40 -24.81
CA GLY A 183 6.46 -0.25 -24.70
C GLY A 183 6.89 0.75 -23.63
N VAL A 184 7.46 0.26 -22.53
CA VAL A 184 7.84 1.08 -21.36
C VAL A 184 9.26 1.64 -21.47
N GLU A 185 10.19 0.96 -22.17
CA GLU A 185 11.57 1.43 -22.41
C GLU A 185 11.63 2.76 -23.13
N GLY A 186 10.62 3.10 -23.94
CA GLY A 186 10.53 4.37 -24.64
C GLY A 186 10.07 5.56 -23.79
N TYR A 187 9.73 5.37 -22.51
CA TYR A 187 9.32 6.46 -21.64
C TYR A 187 10.52 7.25 -21.11
N GLU A 188 10.35 8.56 -21.07
CA GLU A 188 11.35 9.50 -20.55
C GLU A 188 10.88 10.14 -19.24
N VAL A 189 11.85 10.54 -18.40
CA VAL A 189 11.56 11.26 -17.15
C VAL A 189 10.78 12.54 -17.45
N GLY A 190 9.72 12.78 -16.68
CA GLY A 190 8.84 13.94 -16.83
C GLY A 190 7.65 13.73 -17.78
N GLN A 191 7.65 12.67 -18.58
CA GLN A 191 6.50 12.35 -19.41
C GLN A 191 5.33 11.87 -18.56
N THR A 192 4.12 12.31 -18.88
CA THR A 192 2.88 11.81 -18.26
C THR A 192 2.35 10.62 -19.06
N VAL A 193 2.02 9.56 -18.33
CA VAL A 193 1.50 8.31 -18.90
C VAL A 193 0.29 7.82 -18.10
N ARG A 194 -0.53 7.01 -18.75
CA ARG A 194 -1.60 6.25 -18.11
C ARG A 194 -1.29 4.78 -18.26
N LEU A 195 -1.21 4.08 -17.13
CA LEU A 195 -0.81 2.68 -17.05
C LEU A 195 -1.92 1.88 -16.38
N ASN A 196 -2.05 0.65 -16.78
CA ASN A 196 -2.98 -0.29 -16.20
C ASN A 196 -2.33 -1.66 -16.04
N GLY A 197 -2.87 -2.47 -15.14
CA GLY A 197 -2.31 -3.78 -14.94
C GLY A 197 -2.96 -4.61 -13.84
N ALA A 198 -2.27 -5.65 -13.42
CA ALA A 198 -2.72 -6.61 -12.43
C ALA A 198 -2.10 -6.38 -11.05
N LEU A 199 -2.91 -6.61 -10.02
CA LEU A 199 -2.44 -6.76 -8.64
C LEU A 199 -1.97 -8.20 -8.43
N ASN A 200 -0.69 -8.41 -8.15
CA ASN A 200 -0.14 -9.73 -7.87
C ASN A 200 0.43 -9.77 -6.45
N PHE A 201 -0.48 -10.01 -5.49
CA PHE A 201 -0.12 -10.11 -4.08
C PHE A 201 0.03 -11.58 -3.70
N LYS A 202 1.17 -11.91 -3.09
CA LYS A 202 1.46 -13.26 -2.60
C LYS A 202 1.68 -13.22 -1.10
N VAL A 203 1.14 -14.22 -0.43
CA VAL A 203 1.37 -14.48 0.99
C VAL A 203 2.11 -15.80 1.09
N GLU A 204 3.34 -15.75 1.57
CA GLU A 204 4.18 -16.92 1.75
C GLU A 204 4.46 -17.12 3.23
N THR A 205 4.16 -18.30 3.76
CA THR A 205 4.50 -18.65 5.12
C THR A 205 5.84 -19.38 5.10
N VAL A 206 6.87 -18.74 5.67
CA VAL A 206 8.21 -19.30 5.79
C VAL A 206 8.41 -19.77 7.21
N THR A 207 8.63 -21.06 7.38
CA THR A 207 8.98 -21.66 8.68
C THR A 207 10.48 -21.81 8.76
N SER A 208 11.13 -21.19 9.74
CA SER A 208 12.55 -21.38 10.03
C SER A 208 12.69 -22.09 11.37
N GLU A 209 13.45 -23.16 11.38
CA GLU A 209 13.86 -23.87 12.58
C GLU A 209 15.20 -23.30 13.04
N SER A 210 15.23 -22.63 14.20
CA SER A 210 16.50 -22.26 14.80
C SER A 210 17.06 -23.46 15.56
N LYS A 211 18.15 -24.06 15.08
CA LYS A 211 18.90 -25.03 15.86
C LYS A 211 19.51 -24.32 17.08
N ASN A 212 19.26 -24.84 18.27
CA ASN A 212 19.99 -24.40 19.44
C ASN A 212 21.45 -24.86 19.29
N GLU A 213 22.33 -24.01 18.80
CA GLU A 213 23.76 -24.26 18.82
C GLU A 213 24.24 -24.20 20.28
N GLY A 214 24.39 -25.36 20.92
CA GLY A 214 24.96 -25.50 22.24
C GLY A 214 24.00 -25.67 23.44
N GLY A 215 22.69 -25.84 23.23
CA GLY A 215 21.71 -26.03 24.30
C GLY A 215 20.96 -27.37 24.23
N PHE A 216 20.49 -27.87 25.37
CA PHE A 216 19.55 -28.98 25.46
C PHE A 216 18.12 -28.46 25.19
N GLY A 217 17.40 -29.09 24.26
CA GLY A 217 16.00 -28.80 23.97
C GLY A 217 15.64 -28.79 22.45
N GLN A 218 14.37 -28.88 22.15
CA GLN A 218 13.89 -28.75 20.77
C GLN A 218 14.13 -27.32 20.25
N GLY A 219 14.55 -27.20 18.98
CA GLY A 219 14.72 -25.90 18.32
C GLY A 219 13.41 -25.11 18.32
N VAL A 220 13.49 -23.80 18.41
CA VAL A 220 12.33 -22.93 18.33
C VAL A 220 11.91 -22.78 16.87
N ILE A 221 10.73 -23.27 16.55
CA ILE A 221 10.13 -23.07 15.22
C ILE A 221 9.57 -21.64 15.18
N LYS A 222 10.13 -20.80 14.31
CA LYS A 222 9.62 -19.46 14.03
C LYS A 222 8.95 -19.47 12.67
N THR A 223 7.68 -19.09 12.67
CA THR A 223 6.92 -18.93 11.43
C THR A 223 6.82 -17.45 11.08
N TYR A 224 7.25 -17.08 9.89
CA TYR A 224 7.16 -15.74 9.36
C TYR A 224 6.22 -15.74 8.17
N THR A 225 5.33 -14.75 8.12
CA THR A 225 4.50 -14.51 6.94
C THR A 225 5.16 -13.43 6.11
N ASN A 226 5.60 -13.78 4.91
CA ASN A 226 6.14 -12.83 3.93
C ASN A 226 5.01 -12.43 2.98
N ARG A 227 4.78 -11.13 2.83
CA ARG A 227 3.76 -10.58 1.94
C ARG A 227 4.43 -9.77 0.85
N THR A 228 4.32 -10.23 -0.38
CA THR A 228 4.83 -9.54 -1.56
C THR A 228 3.67 -8.87 -2.28
N LYS A 229 3.75 -7.55 -2.48
CA LYS A 229 2.75 -6.74 -3.18
C LYS A 229 3.36 -6.23 -4.48
N ASN A 230 3.00 -6.83 -5.60
CA ASN A 230 3.46 -6.42 -6.91
C ASN A 230 2.32 -5.80 -7.73
N PHE A 231 2.60 -4.67 -8.37
CA PHE A 231 1.71 -3.95 -9.25
C PHE A 231 2.25 -4.12 -10.68
N PHE A 232 1.87 -5.20 -11.35
CA PHE A 232 2.37 -5.50 -12.70
C PHE A 232 1.67 -4.67 -13.76
N ILE A 233 2.46 -4.06 -14.65
CA ILE A 233 1.98 -3.34 -15.83
C ILE A 233 1.58 -4.37 -16.88
N GLU A 234 0.35 -4.26 -17.38
CA GLU A 234 -0.17 -5.07 -18.49
C GLU A 234 -0.44 -4.24 -19.74
N GLY A 235 -0.47 -2.91 -19.60
CA GLY A 235 -0.70 -1.98 -20.69
C GLY A 235 -0.44 -0.55 -20.29
N GLY A 236 -0.36 0.33 -21.28
CA GLY A 236 -0.15 1.74 -21.06
C GLY A 236 -0.42 2.57 -22.31
N SER A 237 -0.57 3.89 -22.13
CA SER A 237 -0.71 4.86 -23.22
C SER A 237 0.65 5.26 -23.78
N ALA A 238 0.67 5.79 -25.01
CA ALA A 238 1.77 6.68 -25.39
C ALA A 238 1.84 7.87 -24.43
N PRO A 239 3.01 8.57 -24.33
CA PRO A 239 3.11 9.77 -23.52
C PRO A 239 2.03 10.79 -23.89
N ILE A 240 1.31 11.28 -22.88
CA ILE A 240 0.22 12.23 -23.05
C ILE A 240 0.84 13.60 -23.28
N LYS A 241 0.67 14.15 -24.48
CA LYS A 241 1.38 15.37 -24.91
C LYS A 241 0.75 16.69 -24.42
N ASP A 242 -0.55 16.69 -24.15
CA ASP A 242 -1.34 17.92 -24.00
C ASP A 242 -2.04 18.10 -22.63
N GLU A 243 -2.13 17.08 -21.80
CA GLU A 243 -2.96 17.13 -20.57
C GLU A 243 -2.23 17.51 -19.31
N THR A 244 -0.92 17.47 -19.28
CA THR A 244 -0.08 18.10 -18.24
C THR A 244 1.37 18.10 -18.61
N LYS A 245 1.84 19.23 -18.92
CA LYS A 245 3.26 19.49 -18.80
C LYS A 245 3.51 19.97 -17.37
N TYR A 246 3.90 19.07 -16.49
CA TYR A 246 4.74 19.55 -15.41
C TYR A 246 6.04 20.04 -16.07
N ASP A 247 6.28 21.33 -16.00
CA ASP A 247 7.59 21.88 -16.33
C ASP A 247 8.65 21.10 -15.55
N GLY A 248 9.80 20.81 -16.16
CA GLY A 248 10.89 20.09 -15.51
C GLY A 248 11.35 20.74 -14.20
N ALA A 249 11.24 22.07 -14.08
CA ALA A 249 11.47 22.80 -12.84
C ALA A 249 10.43 22.42 -11.76
N VAL A 250 9.15 22.37 -12.10
CA VAL A 250 8.07 21.98 -11.16
C VAL A 250 8.25 20.54 -10.69
N ILE A 251 8.62 19.61 -11.58
CA ILE A 251 8.92 18.23 -11.20
C ILE A 251 10.10 18.16 -10.25
N SER A 252 11.17 18.91 -10.53
CA SER A 252 12.36 18.96 -9.67
C SER A 252 12.03 19.48 -8.28
N ASP A 253 11.23 20.53 -8.18
CA ASP A 253 10.80 21.13 -6.91
C ASP A 253 9.91 20.15 -6.11
N LEU A 254 8.96 19.48 -6.76
CA LEU A 254 8.10 18.48 -6.13
C LEU A 254 8.92 17.28 -5.62
N ILE A 255 9.90 16.81 -6.39
CA ILE A 255 10.80 15.72 -5.96
C ILE A 255 11.67 16.18 -4.79
N SER A 256 12.16 17.41 -4.82
CA SER A 256 12.96 17.99 -3.74
C SER A 256 12.14 18.12 -2.45
N ALA A 257 10.91 18.63 -2.53
CA ALA A 257 9.96 18.69 -1.41
C ALA A 257 9.62 17.30 -0.87
N TYR A 258 9.46 16.32 -1.74
CA TYR A 258 9.23 14.92 -1.34
C TYR A 258 10.42 14.36 -0.55
N LYS A 259 11.67 14.62 -1.00
CA LYS A 259 12.88 14.20 -0.28
C LYS A 259 13.07 14.95 1.05
N ALA A 260 12.75 16.25 1.09
CA ALA A 260 12.82 17.03 2.33
C ALA A 260 11.88 16.47 3.41
N ARG A 261 10.70 16.02 3.01
CA ARG A 261 9.76 15.34 3.92
C ARG A 261 10.34 14.06 4.55
N ASP A 262 11.29 13.38 3.88
CA ASP A 262 11.96 12.21 4.47
C ASP A 262 12.81 12.60 5.67
N VAL A 263 13.51 13.70 5.58
CA VAL A 263 14.33 14.20 6.70
C VAL A 263 13.43 14.47 7.90
N GLU A 264 12.29 15.16 7.69
CA GLU A 264 11.32 15.41 8.76
C GLU A 264 10.75 14.13 9.37
N LEU A 265 10.42 13.13 8.55
CA LEU A 265 9.91 11.84 9.03
C LEU A 265 10.98 11.08 9.83
N ALA A 266 12.24 11.12 9.38
CA ALA A 266 13.36 10.49 10.07
C ALA A 266 13.62 11.16 11.43
N ASP A 267 13.60 12.48 11.49
CA ASP A 267 13.81 13.24 12.73
C ASP A 267 12.69 13.01 13.74
N LYS A 268 11.43 13.02 13.29
CA LYS A 268 10.27 12.69 14.13
C LYS A 268 10.33 11.26 14.66
N GLY A 269 10.73 10.30 13.82
CA GLY A 269 10.84 8.90 14.19
C GLY A 269 11.97 8.64 15.19
N ARG A 270 13.09 9.36 15.09
CA ARG A 270 14.21 9.27 16.03
C ARG A 270 13.86 9.94 17.38
N SER A 271 13.20 11.08 17.37
CA SER A 271 12.81 11.79 18.59
C SER A 271 11.76 11.03 19.41
N SER A 272 10.85 10.29 18.79
CA SER A 272 9.87 9.47 19.50
C SER A 272 10.49 8.24 20.21
N ASN A 273 11.67 7.80 19.79
CA ASN A 273 12.41 6.68 20.44
C ASN A 273 13.36 7.15 21.56
N SER A 274 13.53 8.46 21.76
CA SER A 274 14.46 9.01 22.76
C SER A 274 13.83 9.24 24.13
N THR A 275 12.58 8.85 24.35
CA THR A 275 12.02 8.83 25.71
C THR A 275 12.33 7.46 26.33
N PRO A 276 13.28 7.34 27.29
CA PRO A 276 13.47 6.11 28.01
C PRO A 276 12.22 5.87 28.87
N VAL A 277 11.49 4.82 28.58
CA VAL A 277 10.56 4.25 29.56
C VAL A 277 11.45 3.62 30.64
N GLU A 278 11.68 4.35 31.69
CA GLU A 278 12.28 3.85 32.92
C GLU A 278 11.27 2.88 33.56
N SER A 279 11.30 1.64 33.09
CA SER A 279 10.62 0.53 33.75
C SER A 279 11.57 -0.03 34.81
N THR A 280 11.54 0.55 35.98
CA THR A 280 12.14 -0.08 37.17
C THR A 280 11.31 -1.31 37.52
N PRO A 281 11.82 -2.53 37.45
CA PRO A 281 11.11 -3.68 37.97
C PRO A 281 11.17 -3.66 39.49
N THR A 282 10.05 -3.33 40.13
CA THR A 282 9.91 -3.50 41.57
C THR A 282 9.84 -4.98 41.89
N ILE A 283 10.99 -5.58 42.26
CA ILE A 283 11.03 -6.94 42.79
C ILE A 283 10.55 -6.89 44.24
N THR A 284 9.28 -7.21 44.46
CA THR A 284 8.75 -7.43 45.81
C THR A 284 9.20 -8.83 46.26
N LYS A 285 10.25 -8.91 47.09
CA LYS A 285 10.60 -10.13 47.81
C LYS A 285 9.52 -10.42 48.83
N LYS A 286 8.70 -11.47 48.61
CA LYS A 286 7.90 -12.08 49.66
C LYS A 286 8.83 -12.88 50.57
N GLN A 287 9.06 -12.39 51.80
CA GLN A 287 9.60 -13.17 52.88
C GLN A 287 8.58 -14.20 53.33
N THR A 288 8.89 -15.48 53.12
CA THR A 288 8.15 -16.58 53.75
C THR A 288 8.88 -16.91 55.03
N SER A 289 8.29 -16.54 56.17
CA SER A 289 8.74 -17.05 57.48
C SER A 289 8.20 -18.49 57.66
N LEU A 290 9.12 -19.40 57.83
CA LEU A 290 8.83 -20.74 58.37
C LEU A 290 8.66 -20.66 59.89
N ILE A 291 7.56 -21.16 60.38
CA ILE A 291 7.43 -21.77 61.68
C ILE A 291 6.82 -23.14 61.47
#